data_f14bc24799299d33605f7a6ac6ba8741
#
_entry.id   f14bc24799299d33605f7a6ac6ba8741
#
_cell.length_a   1.000
_cell.length_b   1.000
_cell.length_c   1.000
_cell.angle_alpha   90.00
_cell.angle_beta   90.00
_cell.angle_gamma   90.00
#
_symmetry.space_group_name_H-M   'P 1'
#
loop_
_entity.id
_entity.type
_entity.pdbx_description
1 polymer ?
#
loop_
_entity_poly.entity_id
_entity_poly.type
_entity_poly.pdbx_seq_one_letter_code
_entity_poly.pdbx_strand_id
1 'polypeptide(L)'
;MSRQTRQKHILRLETDKFRSFFTAENLHEKAKNKDDKIGIATVYRFLKELSKNNKIHSYLCDRKTIYSISEKNHCHFLCQKCGKVFHISINSIDFIKGNLKGDICHFQINVEGICGDCKNKK
;
A
#
# COMPACT_ATOMS: atom_id res chain seq x y z
N MET A 1 -13.72 -4.78 -28.66
CA MET A 1 -13.28 -4.15 -27.40
C MET A 1 -12.48 -2.90 -27.68
N SER A 2 -12.80 -1.81 -27.00
CA SER A 2 -12.02 -0.58 -27.14
C SER A 2 -10.62 -0.76 -26.54
N ARG A 3 -9.70 0.12 -26.94
CA ARG A 3 -8.35 0.15 -26.40
C ARG A 3 -8.35 0.32 -24.87
N GLN A 4 -9.19 1.24 -24.37
CA GLN A 4 -9.32 1.49 -22.93
C GLN A 4 -9.82 0.26 -22.18
N THR A 5 -10.81 -0.43 -22.73
CA THR A 5 -11.38 -1.61 -22.10
C THR A 5 -10.35 -2.73 -22.02
N ARG A 6 -9.56 -2.91 -23.08
CA ARG A 6 -8.50 -3.92 -23.10
C ARG A 6 -7.42 -3.62 -22.07
N GLN A 7 -7.00 -2.35 -21.98
CA GLN A 7 -6.00 -1.94 -21.01
C GLN A 7 -6.47 -2.14 -19.57
N LYS A 8 -7.73 -1.79 -19.28
CA LYS A 8 -8.31 -2.01 -17.95
C LYS A 8 -8.37 -3.49 -17.61
N HIS A 9 -8.70 -4.31 -18.58
CA HIS A 9 -8.76 -5.77 -18.38
C HIS A 9 -7.38 -6.32 -18.01
N ILE A 10 -6.35 -5.90 -18.72
CA ILE A 10 -4.97 -6.31 -18.43
C ILE A 10 -4.56 -5.87 -17.03
N LEU A 11 -4.82 -4.61 -16.69
CA LEU A 11 -4.48 -4.07 -15.37
C LEU A 11 -5.19 -4.84 -14.25
N ARG A 12 -6.45 -5.18 -14.46
CA ARG A 12 -7.21 -5.92 -13.46
C ARG A 12 -6.65 -7.33 -13.24
N LEU A 13 -6.31 -8.03 -14.33
CA LEU A 13 -5.72 -9.36 -14.22
C LEU A 13 -4.37 -9.33 -13.51
N GLU A 14 -3.53 -8.34 -13.83
CA GLU A 14 -2.22 -8.23 -13.21
C GLU A 14 -2.32 -7.82 -11.74
N THR A 15 -3.27 -6.94 -11.42
CA THR A 15 -3.51 -6.54 -10.03
C THR A 15 -3.88 -7.74 -9.16
N ASP A 16 -4.75 -8.61 -9.67
CA ASP A 16 -5.22 -9.78 -8.92
C ASP A 16 -4.13 -10.81 -8.64
N LYS A 17 -2.99 -10.71 -9.31
CA LYS A 17 -1.86 -11.63 -9.10
C LYS A 17 -0.98 -11.25 -7.93
N PHE A 18 -1.06 -10.00 -7.45
CA PHE A 18 -0.24 -9.57 -6.32
C PHE A 18 -0.72 -10.21 -5.03
N ARG A 19 0.22 -10.75 -4.25
CA ARG A 19 -0.05 -11.41 -2.97
C ARG A 19 0.29 -10.55 -1.77
N SER A 20 1.00 -9.44 -2.00
CA SER A 20 1.44 -8.54 -0.94
C SER A 20 1.27 -7.11 -1.43
N PHE A 21 1.83 -6.16 -0.71
CA PHE A 21 1.81 -4.76 -1.12
C PHE A 21 2.54 -4.55 -2.44
N PHE A 22 2.03 -3.66 -3.26
CA PHE A 22 2.64 -3.31 -4.54
C PHE A 22 2.50 -1.80 -4.80
N THR A 23 3.36 -1.28 -5.69
CA THR A 23 3.31 0.12 -6.09
C THR A 23 2.67 0.23 -7.47
N ALA A 24 2.33 1.47 -7.88
CA ALA A 24 1.85 1.72 -9.23
C ALA A 24 2.90 1.31 -10.27
N GLU A 25 4.18 1.54 -9.96
CA GLU A 25 5.29 1.17 -10.83
C GLU A 25 5.40 -0.34 -10.99
N ASN A 26 5.19 -1.11 -9.91
CA ASN A 26 5.15 -2.58 -10.00
C ASN A 26 4.06 -3.05 -10.95
N LEU A 27 2.87 -2.48 -10.83
CA LEU A 27 1.75 -2.83 -11.70
C LEU A 27 2.02 -2.44 -13.15
N HIS A 28 2.58 -1.24 -13.35
CA HIS A 28 2.93 -0.75 -14.67
C HIS A 28 3.90 -1.69 -15.38
N GLU A 29 4.94 -2.11 -14.67
CA GLU A 29 5.94 -3.03 -15.21
C GLU A 29 5.31 -4.36 -15.65
N LYS A 30 4.41 -4.91 -14.83
CA LYS A 30 3.70 -6.14 -15.17
C LYS A 30 2.79 -5.97 -16.37
N ALA A 31 2.04 -4.86 -16.40
CA ALA A 31 1.09 -4.60 -17.48
C ALA A 31 1.78 -4.33 -18.82
N LYS A 32 2.94 -3.67 -18.79
CA LYS A 32 3.73 -3.40 -20.01
C LYS A 32 4.14 -4.66 -20.76
N ASN A 33 4.34 -5.74 -20.03
CA ASN A 33 4.67 -7.03 -20.66
C ASN A 33 3.53 -7.58 -21.50
N LYS A 34 2.31 -7.15 -21.23
CA LYS A 34 1.12 -7.57 -21.97
C LYS A 34 0.69 -6.57 -23.04
N ASP A 35 0.91 -5.29 -22.79
CA ASP A 35 0.62 -4.21 -23.72
C ASP A 35 1.56 -3.03 -23.42
N ASP A 36 2.58 -2.86 -24.24
CA ASP A 36 3.61 -1.84 -24.05
C ASP A 36 3.09 -0.40 -24.19
N LYS A 37 1.87 -0.23 -24.65
CA LYS A 37 1.26 1.08 -24.80
C LYS A 37 0.57 1.59 -23.54
N ILE A 38 0.50 0.75 -22.50
CA ILE A 38 -0.08 1.18 -21.23
C ILE A 38 0.91 2.11 -20.53
N GLY A 39 0.51 3.38 -20.35
CA GLY A 39 1.32 4.37 -19.67
C GLY A 39 1.10 4.39 -18.18
N ILE A 40 2.04 4.98 -17.44
CA ILE A 40 1.96 5.08 -15.98
C ILE A 40 0.74 5.90 -15.53
N ALA A 41 0.37 6.94 -16.28
CA ALA A 41 -0.80 7.75 -15.96
C ALA A 41 -2.08 6.92 -15.98
N THR A 42 -2.19 5.99 -16.94
CA THR A 42 -3.33 5.08 -17.02
C THR A 42 -3.38 4.17 -15.80
N VAL A 43 -2.22 3.70 -15.34
CA VAL A 43 -2.13 2.87 -14.14
C VAL A 43 -2.60 3.64 -12.90
N TYR A 44 -2.17 4.89 -12.74
CA TYR A 44 -2.60 5.72 -11.61
C TYR A 44 -4.11 5.97 -11.61
N ARG A 45 -4.68 6.25 -12.79
CA ARG A 45 -6.14 6.44 -12.89
C ARG A 45 -6.90 5.16 -12.54
N PHE A 46 -6.39 4.03 -13.00
CA PHE A 46 -6.99 2.72 -12.70
C PHE A 46 -6.97 2.43 -11.20
N LEU A 47 -5.82 2.64 -10.53
CA LEU A 47 -5.69 2.40 -9.10
C LEU A 47 -6.55 3.36 -8.28
N LYS A 48 -6.65 4.61 -8.71
CA LYS A 48 -7.50 5.60 -8.06
C LYS A 48 -8.97 5.17 -8.11
N GLU A 49 -9.41 4.69 -9.28
CA GLU A 49 -10.78 4.22 -9.45
C GLU A 49 -11.07 3.01 -8.56
N LEU A 50 -10.15 2.03 -8.51
CA LEU A 50 -10.30 0.87 -7.65
C LEU A 50 -10.34 1.25 -6.17
N SER A 51 -9.49 2.18 -5.75
CA SER A 51 -9.46 2.66 -4.37
C SER A 51 -10.77 3.35 -3.99
N LYS A 52 -11.30 4.16 -4.90
CA LYS A 52 -12.56 4.87 -4.72
C LYS A 52 -13.73 3.90 -4.55
N ASN A 53 -13.67 2.77 -5.23
CA ASN A 53 -14.72 1.74 -5.18
C ASN A 53 -14.45 0.68 -4.10
N ASN A 54 -13.47 0.92 -3.24
CA ASN A 54 -13.09 0.01 -2.15
C ASN A 54 -12.67 -1.39 -2.62
N LYS A 55 -12.15 -1.48 -3.84
CA LYS A 55 -11.65 -2.74 -4.40
C LYS A 55 -10.21 -3.01 -4.01
N ILE A 56 -9.46 -1.96 -3.71
CA ILE A 56 -8.10 -2.05 -3.16
C ILE A 56 -7.95 -1.02 -2.04
N HIS A 57 -6.91 -1.21 -1.24
CA HIS A 57 -6.59 -0.33 -0.13
C HIS A 57 -5.24 0.32 -0.37
N SER A 58 -5.11 1.60 -0.03
CA SER A 58 -3.87 2.33 -0.23
C SER A 58 -3.25 2.72 1.11
N TYR A 59 -1.94 2.76 1.15
CA TYR A 59 -1.15 3.07 2.34
C TYR A 59 0.03 3.93 1.92
N LEU A 60 0.58 4.67 2.87
CA LEU A 60 1.78 5.46 2.63
C LEU A 60 2.97 4.73 3.26
N CYS A 61 4.00 4.46 2.46
CA CYS A 61 5.22 3.81 2.92
C CYS A 61 6.42 4.56 2.36
N ASP A 62 7.20 5.19 3.24
CA ASP A 62 8.41 5.91 2.86
C ASP A 62 8.17 6.88 1.69
N ARG A 63 7.15 7.74 1.83
CA ARG A 63 6.74 8.74 0.84
C ARG A 63 6.17 8.15 -0.45
N LYS A 64 5.96 6.86 -0.50
CA LYS A 64 5.35 6.19 -1.65
C LYS A 64 4.00 5.63 -1.28
N THR A 65 3.07 5.69 -2.22
CA THR A 65 1.79 5.01 -2.04
C THR A 65 1.95 3.56 -2.44
N ILE A 66 1.56 2.66 -1.54
CA ILE A 66 1.50 1.24 -1.82
C ILE A 66 0.06 0.77 -1.73
N TYR A 67 -0.24 -0.33 -2.36
CA TYR A 67 -1.59 -0.84 -2.50
C TYR A 67 -1.67 -2.30 -2.07
N SER A 68 -2.84 -2.71 -1.61
CA SER A 68 -3.12 -4.11 -1.28
C SER A 68 -4.54 -4.45 -1.70
N ILE A 69 -4.73 -5.64 -2.24
CA ILE A 69 -6.06 -6.15 -2.59
C ILE A 69 -6.86 -6.46 -1.32
N SER A 70 -6.16 -6.95 -0.30
CA SER A 70 -6.80 -7.30 0.97
C SER A 70 -6.64 -6.20 2.01
N GLU A 71 -7.50 -6.23 3.04
CA GLU A 71 -7.44 -5.29 4.16
C GLU A 71 -6.29 -5.66 5.08
N LYS A 72 -5.09 -5.21 4.73
CA LYS A 72 -3.89 -5.44 5.53
C LYS A 72 -3.57 -4.20 6.35
N ASN A 73 -2.93 -4.42 7.47
CA ASN A 73 -2.47 -3.33 8.32
C ASN A 73 -1.00 -3.05 8.01
N HIS A 74 -0.63 -1.79 7.99
CA HIS A 74 0.73 -1.38 7.64
C HIS A 74 1.27 -0.49 8.75
N CYS A 75 2.26 -0.98 9.47
CA CYS A 75 2.78 -0.30 10.64
C CYS A 75 4.30 -0.17 10.56
N HIS A 76 4.80 1.01 10.95
CA HIS A 76 6.23 1.30 10.95
C HIS A 76 6.69 1.86 12.28
N PHE A 77 7.95 1.59 12.59
CA PHE A 77 8.69 2.31 13.61
C PHE A 77 9.86 3.02 12.94
N LEU A 78 9.93 4.34 13.09
CA LEU A 78 11.02 5.15 12.54
C LEU A 78 11.96 5.56 13.67
N CYS A 79 13.24 5.21 13.54
CA CYS A 79 14.26 5.68 14.48
C CYS A 79 14.66 7.10 14.12
N GLN A 80 14.46 8.03 15.05
CA GLN A 80 14.78 9.45 14.86
C GLN A 80 16.28 9.70 14.82
N LYS A 81 17.08 8.76 15.32
CA LYS A 81 18.54 8.92 15.39
C LYS A 81 19.24 8.37 14.17
N CYS A 82 18.98 7.12 13.78
CA CYS A 82 19.65 6.50 12.64
C CYS A 82 18.83 6.52 11.34
N GLY A 83 17.57 6.90 11.41
CA GLY A 83 16.70 6.98 10.25
C GLY A 83 16.16 5.65 9.73
N LYS A 84 16.51 4.54 10.36
CA LYS A 84 16.01 3.22 9.95
C LYS A 84 14.51 3.12 10.14
N VAL A 85 13.84 2.49 9.16
CA VAL A 85 12.43 2.18 9.22
C VAL A 85 12.27 0.69 9.45
N PHE A 86 11.54 0.33 10.49
CA PHE A 86 11.24 -1.06 10.82
C PHE A 86 9.77 -1.31 10.53
N HIS A 87 9.47 -2.41 9.86
CA HIS A 87 8.08 -2.84 9.68
C HIS A 87 7.70 -3.67 10.90
N ILE A 88 6.62 -3.29 11.55
CA ILE A 88 6.17 -3.95 12.78
C ILE A 88 4.78 -4.52 12.57
N SER A 89 4.45 -5.54 13.35
CA SER A 89 3.12 -6.15 13.35
C SER A 89 2.39 -5.74 14.61
N ILE A 90 1.17 -5.23 14.43
CA ILE A 90 0.29 -4.88 15.55
C ILE A 90 -0.92 -5.80 15.47
N ASN A 91 -1.08 -6.65 16.46
CA ASN A 91 -2.11 -7.69 16.46
C ASN A 91 -3.41 -7.27 17.11
N SER A 92 -3.41 -6.22 17.92
CA SER A 92 -4.60 -5.75 18.59
C SER A 92 -4.67 -4.23 18.56
N ILE A 93 -5.88 -3.72 18.25
CA ILE A 93 -6.16 -2.28 18.24
C ILE A 93 -7.25 -1.93 19.26
N ASP A 94 -7.39 -2.74 20.30
CA ASP A 94 -8.39 -2.52 21.33
C ASP A 94 -8.27 -1.15 21.96
N PHE A 95 -7.05 -0.61 22.03
CA PHE A 95 -6.80 0.73 22.56
C PHE A 95 -7.44 1.83 21.72
N ILE A 96 -7.74 1.56 20.44
CA ILE A 96 -8.38 2.53 19.54
C ILE A 96 -9.88 2.33 19.49
N LYS A 97 -10.35 1.10 19.55
CA LYS A 97 -11.77 0.76 19.36
C LYS A 97 -12.71 1.50 20.30
N GLY A 98 -12.29 1.73 21.54
CA GLY A 98 -13.08 2.44 22.51
C GLY A 98 -13.30 3.92 22.16
N ASN A 99 -12.49 4.47 21.28
CA ASN A 99 -12.54 5.87 20.89
C ASN A 99 -13.19 6.10 19.52
N LEU A 100 -13.62 5.01 18.87
CA LEU A 100 -14.21 5.08 17.54
C LEU A 100 -15.62 4.53 17.55
N LYS A 101 -16.50 5.23 16.82
CA LYS A 101 -17.85 4.77 16.53
C LYS A 101 -17.88 4.33 15.08
N GLY A 102 -17.97 3.04 14.83
CA GLY A 102 -17.99 2.50 13.48
C GLY A 102 -17.07 1.31 13.33
N ASP A 103 -16.93 0.86 12.10
CA ASP A 103 -16.12 -0.29 11.77
C ASP A 103 -14.78 0.15 11.19
N ILE A 104 -13.72 -0.56 11.56
CA ILE A 104 -12.38 -0.27 11.04
C ILE A 104 -12.11 -1.22 9.87
N CYS A 105 -11.87 -0.63 8.70
CA CYS A 105 -11.50 -1.39 7.51
C CYS A 105 -10.06 -1.89 7.62
N HIS A 106 -9.14 -0.97 7.83
CA HIS A 106 -7.71 -1.24 7.97
C HIS A 106 -7.07 -0.05 8.68
N PHE A 107 -5.82 -0.20 9.08
CA PHE A 107 -5.11 0.91 9.71
C PHE A 107 -3.65 0.95 9.28
N GLN A 108 -3.10 2.13 9.41
CA GLN A 108 -1.68 2.38 9.23
C GLN A 108 -1.21 3.16 10.45
N ILE A 109 -0.20 2.63 11.13
CA ILE A 109 0.33 3.26 12.34
C ILE A 109 1.81 3.53 12.15
N ASN A 110 2.21 4.76 12.41
CA ASN A 110 3.61 5.18 12.36
C ASN A 110 4.02 5.57 13.78
N VAL A 111 5.07 4.93 14.26
CA VAL A 111 5.63 5.22 15.58
C VAL A 111 7.04 5.77 15.39
N GLU A 112 7.35 6.83 16.08
CA GLU A 112 8.68 7.45 16.04
C GLU A 112 9.33 7.37 17.40
N GLY A 113 10.63 7.11 17.42
CA GLY A 113 11.38 6.99 18.65
C GLY A 113 12.84 6.68 18.38
N ILE A 114 13.48 6.00 19.31
CA ILE A 114 14.89 5.61 19.20
C ILE A 114 14.95 4.08 19.21
N CYS A 115 15.57 3.50 18.17
CA CYS A 115 15.65 2.04 18.06
C CYS A 115 16.57 1.46 19.14
N GLY A 116 16.45 0.13 19.33
CA GLY A 116 17.23 -0.56 20.37
C GLY A 116 18.73 -0.39 20.24
N ASP A 117 19.23 -0.46 19.01
CA ASP A 117 20.67 -0.29 18.76
C ASP A 117 21.13 1.13 19.11
N CYS A 118 20.37 2.15 18.75
CA CYS A 118 20.72 3.54 19.04
C CYS A 118 20.57 3.87 20.54
N LYS A 119 19.60 3.24 21.20
CA LYS A 119 19.40 3.41 22.64
C LYS A 119 20.58 2.89 23.44
N ASN A 120 21.19 1.79 22.98
CA ASN A 120 22.31 1.15 23.66
C ASN A 120 23.66 1.76 23.31
N LYS A 121 23.72 2.66 22.34
CA LYS A 121 24.95 3.39 22.00
C LYS A 121 25.09 4.61 22.88
N LYS A 122 26.20 4.70 23.57
CA LYS A 122 26.56 5.87 24.39
C LYS A 122 27.30 6.91 23.55
#